data_2cddbab248e34612c59bdd64d0f8b8f4
#
_entry.id   2cddbab248e34612c59bdd64d0f8b8f4
#
_cell.length_a   1.000
_cell.length_b   1.000
_cell.length_c   1.000
_cell.angle_alpha   90.00
_cell.angle_beta   90.00
_cell.angle_gamma   90.00
#
_symmetry.space_group_name_H-M   'P 1'
#
loop_
_entity.id
_entity.type
_entity.pdbx_description
1 polymer ?
#
loop_
_entity_poly.entity_id
_entity_poly.type
_entity_poly.pdbx_seq_one_letter_code
_entity_poly.pdbx_strand_id
1 'polypeptide(L)'
;MENGKWVEIPPMSIKREYNFDQVGQKDMYLLHHEEIESLGKNLPDVKRIRFFMTFGQSYLDHMRCLEDVGMLSTTPINYNGQEIVPIQFLKALLPDPASLGPRTKGKTNIGCIFTGKRTARTRPTTFIMCATIRSATARSAVRPSATPPVCPRCAVR
;
A
#
# COMPACT_ATOMS: atom_id res chain seq x y z
N MET A 1 7.86 12.03 -1.89
CA MET A 1 8.20 13.40 -2.34
C MET A 1 7.83 14.38 -1.24
N GLU A 2 8.70 15.32 -0.93
CA GLU A 2 8.51 16.38 0.07
C GLU A 2 8.94 17.73 -0.52
N ASN A 3 8.12 18.76 -0.32
CA ASN A 3 8.35 20.11 -0.84
C ASN A 3 8.67 20.18 -2.34
N GLY A 4 8.01 19.30 -3.12
CA GLY A 4 8.22 19.18 -4.57
C GLY A 4 9.51 18.48 -4.99
N LYS A 5 10.28 17.93 -4.05
CA LYS A 5 11.53 17.20 -4.32
C LYS A 5 11.44 15.76 -3.85
N TRP A 6 12.11 14.88 -4.57
CA TRP A 6 12.29 13.50 -4.13
C TRP A 6 13.26 13.47 -2.94
N VAL A 7 12.87 12.75 -1.92
CA VAL A 7 13.65 12.54 -0.70
C VAL A 7 13.70 11.04 -0.44
N GLU A 8 14.89 10.54 -0.23
CA GLU A 8 15.10 9.16 0.18
C GLU A 8 14.76 9.02 1.66
N ILE A 9 13.87 8.08 1.96
CA ILE A 9 13.42 7.77 3.33
C ILE A 9 13.44 6.26 3.46
N PRO A 10 14.07 5.69 4.51
CA PRO A 10 14.09 4.25 4.69
C PRO A 10 12.68 3.66 4.70
N PRO A 11 12.44 2.53 4.03
CA PRO A 11 11.15 1.86 4.04
C PRO A 11 10.66 1.60 5.46
N MET A 12 9.37 1.77 5.69
CA MET A 12 8.70 1.51 6.97
C MET A 12 9.18 2.36 8.16
N SER A 13 10.12 3.31 7.98
CA SER A 13 10.63 4.18 9.05
C SER A 13 9.59 5.16 9.60
N ILE A 14 8.55 5.45 8.84
CA ILE A 14 7.43 6.30 9.29
C ILE A 14 6.19 5.42 9.44
N LYS A 15 5.73 5.32 10.68
CA LYS A 15 4.49 4.65 11.06
C LYS A 15 3.42 5.70 11.40
N ARG A 16 2.20 5.47 11.00
CA ARG A 16 1.02 6.27 11.35
C ARG A 16 -0.17 5.40 11.63
N GLU A 17 -1.00 5.80 12.55
CA GLU A 17 -2.30 5.21 12.75
C GLU A 17 -3.35 5.90 11.87
N TYR A 18 -4.26 5.11 11.32
CA TYR A 18 -5.40 5.61 10.57
C TYR A 18 -6.64 4.78 10.88
N ASN A 19 -7.75 5.47 11.08
CA ASN A 19 -9.03 4.82 11.30
C ASN A 19 -9.77 4.68 9.96
N PHE A 20 -9.67 3.49 9.39
CA PHE A 20 -10.32 3.16 8.13
C PHE A 20 -11.81 2.93 8.33
N ASP A 21 -12.64 3.45 7.42
CA ASP A 21 -14.06 3.13 7.40
C ASP A 21 -14.23 1.61 7.24
N GLN A 22 -15.08 0.97 8.03
CA GLN A 22 -15.37 -0.47 8.03
C GLN A 22 -14.23 -1.44 8.45
N VAL A 23 -12.97 -1.02 8.45
CA VAL A 23 -11.82 -1.86 8.85
C VAL A 23 -11.32 -1.47 10.25
N GLY A 24 -11.61 -0.23 10.67
CA GLY A 24 -11.19 0.31 11.96
C GLY A 24 -9.75 0.81 11.96
N GLN A 25 -9.23 1.03 13.15
CA GLN A 25 -7.89 1.58 13.36
C GLN A 25 -6.81 0.57 12.97
N LYS A 26 -5.87 1.02 12.15
CA LYS A 26 -4.74 0.24 11.68
C LYS A 26 -3.48 1.08 11.63
N ASP A 27 -2.37 0.43 11.90
CA ASP A 27 -1.05 0.97 11.63
C ASP A 27 -0.77 0.92 10.14
N MET A 28 -0.28 2.01 9.61
CA MET A 28 0.18 2.10 8.23
C MET A 28 1.63 2.60 8.18
N TYR A 29 2.39 2.05 7.27
CA TYR A 29 3.81 2.27 7.13
C TYR A 29 4.13 2.94 5.80
N LEU A 30 5.05 3.91 5.82
CA LEU A 30 5.51 4.58 4.61
C LEU A 30 6.32 3.62 3.75
N LEU A 31 5.94 3.52 2.48
CA LEU A 31 6.62 2.72 1.48
C LEU A 31 6.79 3.50 0.18
N HIS A 32 7.69 3.02 -0.66
CA HIS A 32 7.74 3.42 -2.05
C HIS A 32 6.68 2.63 -2.86
N HIS A 33 6.06 3.28 -3.82
CA HIS A 33 5.17 2.66 -4.79
C HIS A 33 5.31 3.40 -6.13
N GLU A 34 5.28 2.68 -7.22
CA GLU A 34 5.47 3.23 -8.58
C GLU A 34 4.46 4.32 -8.94
N GLU A 35 3.25 4.23 -8.39
CA GLU A 35 2.21 5.24 -8.62
C GLU A 35 2.60 6.64 -8.13
N ILE A 36 3.43 6.76 -7.08
CA ILE A 36 3.88 8.06 -6.60
C ILE A 36 4.82 8.75 -7.58
N GLU A 37 5.57 7.98 -8.37
CA GLU A 37 6.41 8.54 -9.44
C GLU A 37 5.55 9.12 -10.56
N SER A 38 4.53 8.37 -10.99
CA SER A 38 3.58 8.82 -11.99
C SER A 38 2.85 10.09 -11.54
N LEU A 39 2.38 10.12 -10.28
CA LEU A 39 1.74 11.31 -9.71
C LEU A 39 2.69 12.49 -9.66
N GLY A 40 3.94 12.29 -9.26
CA GLY A 40 4.95 13.36 -9.19
C GLY A 40 5.29 13.96 -10.56
N LYS A 41 5.27 13.14 -11.61
CA LYS A 41 5.51 13.61 -12.99
C LYS A 41 4.32 14.40 -13.56
N ASN A 42 3.09 13.98 -13.23
CA ASN A 42 1.88 14.54 -13.83
C ASN A 42 1.25 15.67 -13.00
N LEU A 43 1.68 15.87 -11.77
CA LEU A 43 1.18 16.89 -10.85
C LEU A 43 2.30 17.79 -10.36
N PRO A 44 2.78 18.75 -11.19
CA PRO A 44 3.99 19.54 -10.90
C PRO A 44 3.83 20.45 -9.68
N ASP A 45 2.62 20.85 -9.34
CA ASP A 45 2.34 21.76 -8.22
C ASP A 45 2.19 21.04 -6.86
N VAL A 46 2.24 19.70 -6.88
CA VAL A 46 2.10 18.92 -5.66
C VAL A 46 3.38 18.97 -4.84
N LYS A 47 3.26 19.45 -3.60
CA LYS A 47 4.41 19.58 -2.69
C LYS A 47 4.76 18.30 -1.97
N ARG A 48 3.77 17.41 -1.73
CA ARG A 48 3.97 16.19 -0.97
C ARG A 48 3.17 15.05 -1.58
N ILE A 49 3.84 13.92 -1.81
CA ILE A 49 3.23 12.66 -2.19
C ILE A 49 3.82 11.57 -1.30
N ARG A 50 2.97 10.78 -0.67
CA ARG A 50 3.37 9.66 0.18
C ARG A 50 2.43 8.50 -0.05
N PHE A 51 2.98 7.30 -0.04
CA PHE A 51 2.21 6.06 -0.07
C PHE A 51 2.37 5.33 1.26
N PHE A 52 1.27 4.81 1.77
CA PHE A 52 1.25 4.03 3.00
C PHE A 52 0.51 2.73 2.78
N MET A 53 0.99 1.66 3.40
CA MET A 53 0.36 0.35 3.40
C MET A 53 0.23 -0.16 4.83
N THR A 54 -0.81 -0.94 5.07
CA THR A 54 -1.04 -1.59 6.37
C THR A 54 -0.52 -3.02 6.34
N PHE A 55 0.10 -3.46 7.44
CA PHE A 55 0.53 -4.83 7.64
C PHE A 55 0.00 -5.33 8.98
N GLY A 56 -0.39 -6.60 9.03
CA GLY A 56 -0.69 -7.25 10.30
C GLY A 56 0.57 -7.53 11.10
N GLN A 57 0.50 -7.49 12.43
CA GLN A 57 1.67 -7.75 13.29
C GLN A 57 2.31 -9.10 13.00
N SER A 58 1.52 -10.15 12.86
CA SER A 58 2.02 -11.49 12.52
C SER A 58 2.84 -11.51 11.22
N TYR A 59 2.42 -10.75 10.20
CA TYR A 59 3.21 -10.64 8.97
C TYR A 59 4.56 -9.96 9.24
N LEU A 60 4.57 -8.88 10.00
CA LEU A 60 5.80 -8.15 10.34
C LEU A 60 6.77 -9.03 11.13
N ASP A 61 6.26 -9.83 12.07
CA ASP A 61 7.08 -10.73 12.89
C ASP A 61 7.73 -11.83 12.02
N HIS A 62 6.98 -12.41 11.07
CA HIS A 62 7.52 -13.38 10.13
C HIS A 62 8.58 -12.77 9.22
N MET A 63 8.32 -11.56 8.69
CA MET A 63 9.28 -10.88 7.82
C MET A 63 10.57 -10.55 8.57
N ARG A 64 10.46 -10.10 9.82
CA ARG A 64 11.63 -9.85 10.66
C ARG A 64 12.43 -11.12 10.91
N CYS A 65 11.78 -12.22 11.25
CA CYS A 65 12.45 -13.50 11.41
C CYS A 65 13.21 -13.93 10.15
N LEU A 66 12.60 -13.79 8.98
CA LEU A 66 13.24 -14.10 7.70
C LEU A 66 14.43 -13.17 7.39
N GLU A 67 14.33 -11.91 7.79
CA GLU A 67 15.42 -10.94 7.69
C GLU A 67 16.59 -11.33 8.62
N ASP A 68 16.30 -11.58 9.89
CA ASP A 68 17.29 -11.91 10.92
C ASP A 68 18.08 -13.20 10.58
N VAL A 69 17.44 -14.17 9.93
CA VAL A 69 18.12 -15.40 9.46
C VAL A 69 18.72 -15.26 8.05
N GLY A 70 18.68 -14.08 7.45
CA GLY A 70 19.29 -13.79 6.15
C GLY A 70 18.53 -14.32 4.93
N MET A 71 17.32 -14.86 5.09
CA MET A 71 16.52 -15.41 3.98
C MET A 71 16.03 -14.34 3.00
N LEU A 72 16.03 -13.07 3.38
CA LEU A 72 15.68 -11.95 2.49
C LEU A 72 16.88 -11.37 1.74
N SER A 73 18.09 -11.92 1.94
CA SER A 73 19.31 -11.45 1.28
C SER A 73 19.25 -11.69 -0.23
N THR A 74 19.69 -10.67 -0.99
CA THR A 74 19.94 -10.76 -2.44
C THR A 74 21.37 -11.13 -2.78
N THR A 75 22.25 -11.20 -1.75
CA THR A 75 23.65 -11.58 -1.91
C THR A 75 23.75 -13.10 -2.04
N PRO A 76 24.40 -13.61 -3.10
CA PRO A 76 24.60 -15.04 -3.25
C PRO A 76 25.45 -15.63 -2.12
N ILE A 77 25.12 -16.85 -1.72
CA ILE A 77 25.92 -17.67 -0.80
C ILE A 77 26.30 -18.99 -1.47
N ASN A 78 27.45 -19.53 -1.11
CA ASN A 78 27.86 -20.86 -1.54
C ASN A 78 27.34 -21.92 -0.57
N TYR A 79 26.57 -22.87 -1.06
CA TYR A 79 26.12 -24.02 -0.31
C TYR A 79 26.44 -25.31 -1.08
N ASN A 80 27.36 -26.11 -0.52
CA ASN A 80 27.82 -27.36 -1.14
C ASN A 80 28.30 -27.20 -2.60
N GLY A 81 29.03 -26.12 -2.91
CA GLY A 81 29.54 -25.85 -4.25
C GLY A 81 28.53 -25.25 -5.21
N GLN A 82 27.31 -24.98 -4.76
CA GLN A 82 26.27 -24.31 -5.54
C GLN A 82 26.04 -22.88 -5.03
N GLU A 83 25.90 -21.95 -5.96
CA GLU A 83 25.54 -20.58 -5.63
C GLU A 83 24.04 -20.46 -5.45
N ILE A 84 23.60 -19.99 -4.30
CA ILE A 84 22.19 -19.81 -3.95
C ILE A 84 21.97 -18.36 -3.53
N VAL A 85 20.95 -17.73 -4.09
CA VAL A 85 20.46 -16.43 -3.64
C VAL A 85 19.29 -16.68 -2.67
N PRO A 86 19.43 -16.38 -1.37
CA PRO A 86 18.45 -16.77 -0.35
C PRO A 86 17.02 -16.34 -0.66
N ILE A 87 16.79 -15.10 -1.09
CA ILE A 87 15.45 -14.61 -1.43
C ILE A 87 14.82 -15.35 -2.62
N GLN A 88 15.64 -15.80 -3.58
CA GLN A 88 15.13 -16.57 -4.72
C GLN A 88 14.73 -17.99 -4.29
N PHE A 89 15.49 -18.57 -3.39
CA PHE A 89 15.16 -19.85 -2.79
C PHE A 89 13.87 -19.75 -1.96
N LEU A 90 13.75 -18.74 -1.10
CA LEU A 90 12.52 -18.47 -0.37
C LEU A 90 11.31 -18.31 -1.31
N LYS A 91 11.46 -17.54 -2.40
CA LYS A 91 10.41 -17.33 -3.40
C LYS A 91 9.95 -18.65 -4.02
N ALA A 92 10.87 -19.58 -4.28
CA ALA A 92 10.52 -20.90 -4.84
C ALA A 92 9.74 -21.79 -3.87
N LEU A 93 9.88 -21.56 -2.55
CA LEU A 93 9.13 -22.28 -1.51
C LEU A 93 7.74 -21.72 -1.25
N LEU A 94 7.50 -20.45 -1.59
CA LEU A 94 6.21 -19.81 -1.34
C LEU A 94 5.14 -20.35 -2.28
N PRO A 95 3.91 -20.56 -1.78
CA PRO A 95 2.80 -20.94 -2.63
C PRO A 95 2.48 -19.85 -3.65
N ASP A 96 1.98 -20.26 -4.81
CA ASP A 96 1.49 -19.31 -5.80
C ASP A 96 0.44 -18.38 -5.17
N PRO A 97 0.62 -17.05 -5.26
CA PRO A 97 -0.34 -16.08 -4.73
C PRO A 97 -1.76 -16.29 -5.25
N ALA A 98 -1.93 -16.76 -6.48
CA ALA A 98 -3.22 -17.06 -7.07
C ALA A 98 -3.96 -18.19 -6.31
N SER A 99 -3.22 -19.10 -5.69
CA SER A 99 -3.78 -20.21 -4.90
C SER A 99 -4.35 -19.76 -3.54
N LEU A 100 -4.00 -18.56 -3.08
CA LEU A 100 -4.40 -18.04 -1.78
C LEU A 100 -5.78 -17.38 -1.80
N GLY A 101 -6.28 -16.98 -2.97
CA GLY A 101 -7.56 -16.29 -3.13
C GLY A 101 -8.75 -16.95 -2.43
N PRO A 102 -8.95 -18.26 -2.53
CA PRO A 102 -10.05 -18.95 -1.86
C PRO A 102 -9.96 -18.96 -0.33
N ARG A 103 -8.77 -18.74 0.21
CA ARG A 103 -8.50 -18.76 1.66
C ARG A 103 -8.66 -17.39 2.30
N THR A 104 -8.66 -16.32 1.50
CA THR A 104 -8.70 -14.95 2.01
C THR A 104 -10.15 -14.51 2.21
N LYS A 105 -10.50 -14.22 3.47
CA LYS A 105 -11.76 -13.57 3.82
C LYS A 105 -11.40 -12.22 4.44
N GLY A 106 -11.97 -11.14 3.92
CA GLY A 106 -11.67 -9.83 4.47
C GLY A 106 -12.23 -8.68 3.64
N LYS A 107 -11.87 -7.48 4.06
CA LYS A 107 -12.19 -6.22 3.37
C LYS A 107 -10.87 -5.53 3.05
N THR A 108 -10.74 -5.03 1.84
CA THR A 108 -9.65 -4.14 1.46
C THR A 108 -10.19 -2.72 1.39
N ASN A 109 -9.48 -1.80 2.01
CA ASN A 109 -9.81 -0.38 1.97
C ASN A 109 -8.64 0.35 1.31
N ILE A 110 -8.93 1.06 0.20
CA ILE A 110 -7.97 1.87 -0.52
C ILE A 110 -8.51 3.29 -0.51
N GLY A 111 -7.67 4.27 -0.20
CA GLY A 111 -8.08 5.66 -0.14
C GLY A 111 -6.96 6.61 -0.53
N CYS A 112 -7.34 7.79 -1.00
CA CYS A 112 -6.44 8.90 -1.24
C CYS A 112 -6.86 10.09 -0.39
N ILE A 113 -5.90 10.72 0.28
CA ILE A 113 -6.13 11.93 1.06
C ILE A 113 -5.47 13.09 0.30
N PHE A 114 -6.29 14.02 -0.15
CA PHE A 114 -5.83 15.23 -0.82
C PHE A 114 -5.99 16.42 0.11
N THR A 115 -4.95 17.21 0.25
CA THR A 115 -4.99 18.47 1.00
C THR A 115 -4.54 19.60 0.11
N GLY A 116 -5.30 20.68 0.06
CA GLY A 116 -4.97 21.81 -0.82
C GLY A 116 -5.92 22.98 -0.63
N LYS A 117 -5.70 24.05 -1.41
CA LYS A 117 -6.63 25.18 -1.51
C LYS A 117 -7.57 24.95 -2.66
N ARG A 118 -8.84 25.04 -2.44
CA ARG A 118 -9.88 24.98 -3.48
C ARG A 118 -10.20 26.39 -3.96
N THR A 119 -9.57 26.84 -5.05
CA THR A 119 -9.73 28.21 -5.59
C THR A 119 -9.41 29.34 -4.61
N ALA A 120 -9.32 30.58 -5.07
CA ALA A 120 -8.81 31.75 -4.34
C ALA A 120 -9.45 32.11 -2.98
N ARG A 121 -10.34 31.33 -2.44
CA ARG A 121 -10.94 31.45 -1.10
C ARG A 121 -10.41 30.38 -0.14
N THR A 122 -9.35 30.62 0.43
CA THR A 122 -8.80 30.57 1.82
C THR A 122 -9.17 29.44 2.80
N ARG A 123 -9.48 28.21 2.44
CA ARG A 123 -9.46 27.10 3.44
C ARG A 123 -8.81 25.86 2.86
N PRO A 124 -7.91 25.20 3.61
CA PRO A 124 -7.42 23.89 3.23
C PRO A 124 -8.62 22.92 3.22
N THR A 125 -8.84 22.27 2.11
CA THR A 125 -9.90 21.27 1.99
C THR A 125 -9.25 19.89 1.95
N THR A 126 -9.68 19.01 2.81
CA THR A 126 -9.26 17.60 2.80
C THR A 126 -10.32 16.80 2.05
N PHE A 127 -9.92 16.16 0.96
CA PHE A 127 -10.76 15.18 0.26
C PHE A 127 -10.28 13.79 0.64
N ILE A 128 -11.20 12.96 1.09
CA ILE A 128 -10.93 11.55 1.36
C ILE A 128 -11.77 10.76 0.36
N MET A 129 -11.11 10.08 -0.55
CA MET A 129 -11.76 9.13 -1.43
C MET A 129 -11.46 7.73 -0.88
N CYS A 130 -12.49 7.04 -0.45
CA CYS A 130 -12.38 5.70 0.12
C CYS A 130 -13.15 4.72 -0.76
N ALA A 131 -12.46 3.74 -1.31
CA ALA A 131 -13.06 2.61 -1.99
C ALA A 131 -12.91 1.37 -1.11
N THR A 132 -14.00 0.74 -0.73
CA THR A 132 -13.97 -0.53 -0.02
C THR A 132 -14.22 -1.66 -1.00
N ILE A 133 -13.21 -2.48 -1.24
CA ILE A 133 -13.35 -3.69 -2.03
C ILE A 133 -13.72 -4.82 -1.05
N ARG A 134 -14.91 -5.36 -1.18
CA ARG A 134 -15.27 -6.61 -0.49
C ARG A 134 -14.60 -7.73 -1.24
N SER A 135 -13.83 -8.57 -0.55
CA SER A 135 -13.36 -9.81 -1.14
C SER A 135 -14.57 -10.64 -1.55
N ALA A 136 -14.85 -10.65 -2.84
CA ALA A 136 -15.84 -11.55 -3.39
C ALA A 136 -15.25 -12.95 -3.36
N THR A 137 -15.91 -13.88 -2.67
CA THR A 137 -15.82 -15.30 -2.99
C THR A 137 -15.98 -15.44 -4.50
N ALA A 138 -15.01 -16.06 -5.13
CA ALA A 138 -14.92 -16.18 -6.57
C ALA A 138 -16.29 -16.45 -7.22
N ARG A 139 -16.74 -15.52 -8.02
CA ARG A 139 -17.41 -15.74 -9.31
C ARG A 139 -17.78 -14.40 -9.95
N SER A 140 -17.30 -14.30 -11.19
CA SER A 140 -17.93 -13.56 -12.26
C SER A 140 -17.70 -12.07 -12.36
N ALA A 141 -16.97 -11.75 -13.43
CA ALA A 141 -17.15 -10.62 -14.32
C ALA A 141 -17.27 -9.24 -13.65
N VAL A 142 -16.16 -8.56 -13.67
CA VAL A 142 -16.14 -7.10 -13.67
C VAL A 142 -17.02 -6.63 -14.84
N ARG A 143 -18.26 -6.28 -14.54
CA ARG A 143 -19.01 -5.34 -15.39
C ARG A 143 -18.48 -3.95 -15.02
N PRO A 144 -18.01 -3.15 -15.95
CA PRO A 144 -17.82 -1.74 -15.71
C PRO A 144 -19.20 -1.11 -15.53
N SER A 145 -19.68 -0.96 -14.30
CA SER A 145 -20.79 -0.05 -14.04
C SER A 145 -20.20 1.35 -14.05
N ALA A 146 -20.52 2.08 -15.08
CA ALA A 146 -20.39 3.52 -15.11
C ALA A 146 -21.11 4.11 -13.88
N THR A 147 -20.41 4.92 -13.14
CA THR A 147 -20.72 5.64 -11.91
C THR A 147 -20.33 4.92 -10.62
N PRO A 148 -19.26 5.40 -9.95
CA PRO A 148 -19.00 5.00 -8.58
C PRO A 148 -20.13 5.52 -7.69
N PRO A 149 -20.60 4.74 -6.71
CA PRO A 149 -21.54 5.25 -5.73
C PRO A 149 -20.85 6.40 -4.97
N VAL A 150 -21.40 7.58 -5.08
CA VAL A 150 -21.00 8.73 -4.28
C VAL A 150 -21.22 8.34 -2.82
N CYS A 151 -20.15 8.30 -2.05
CA CYS A 151 -20.22 8.08 -0.61
C CYS A 151 -21.08 9.21 -0.02
N PRO A 152 -22.19 8.95 0.69
CA PRO A 152 -23.08 9.99 1.23
C PRO A 152 -22.39 10.96 2.20
N ARG A 153 -21.17 10.65 2.64
CA ARG A 153 -20.32 11.51 3.49
C ARG A 153 -19.33 12.38 2.73
N CYS A 154 -19.28 12.30 1.40
CA CYS A 154 -18.53 13.25 0.58
C CYS A 154 -19.29 14.55 0.32
N ALA A 155 -20.39 14.78 1.03
CA ALA A 155 -21.05 16.07 1.04
C ALA A 155 -20.13 17.09 1.72
N VAL A 156 -19.72 18.04 0.93
CA VAL A 156 -18.92 19.23 1.29
C VAL A 156 -19.51 19.89 2.54
N ARG A 157 -18.74 20.01 3.58
CA ARG A 157 -18.89 21.05 4.61
C ARG A 157 -17.84 22.13 4.41
#